data_177de4cbb85aee82be112e6fc8957bb1
#
_entry.id   177de4cbb85aee82be112e6fc8957bb1
#
_cell.length_a   1.000
_cell.length_b   1.000
_cell.length_c   1.000
_cell.angle_alpha   90.00
_cell.angle_beta   90.00
_cell.angle_gamma   90.00
#
_symmetry.space_group_name_H-M   'P 1'
#
loop_
_entity.id
_entity.type
_entity.pdbx_description
1 polymer ?
#
loop_
_entity_poly.entity_id
_entity_poly.type
_entity_poly.pdbx_seq_one_letter_code
_entity_poly.pdbx_strand_id
1 'polypeptide(L)'
;MASNLKLQSGSVFNGNPIVFMVRHVTPEGSPSFHRMIFEVKCGMSGGNYETIKMSEPIVNEKVVAVMGDISSALRSFRDSYKYTPEPGVMPVVKFNVSAYDEYMIDGELHKTEPVFYLSGDEVKQTLFGGFSDYDRLMATNDTMAVSRMTRKPTSSPQLVCVGETIIYVDPYSPAIDFTTESWNAPEAKAFTITKEGQQVIGDINVYAMPQTEAERRTEFRFINSFGVLESISVPRVYSKKLGITINNYAVTQKETLRVFSRAATRKSGNQEEWNFQTDPLNEEWLAWYLHEFLMSEHTWININGKFLPCIITSEDDEITFDDRTKETMHSVSFSAKLDFRGSTVI
;
A
#
# COMPACT_ATOMS: atom_id res chain seq x y z
N MET A 1 39.21 9.20 -13.00
CA MET A 1 38.41 10.00 -12.04
C MET A 1 37.35 9.06 -11.49
N ALA A 2 37.25 8.94 -10.17
CA ALA A 2 36.24 8.05 -9.60
C ALA A 2 34.85 8.51 -10.03
N SER A 3 34.10 7.66 -10.69
CA SER A 3 32.69 7.85 -11.01
C SER A 3 31.93 7.82 -9.69
N ASN A 4 31.34 8.93 -9.29
CA ASN A 4 30.59 8.99 -8.04
C ASN A 4 29.13 8.60 -8.34
N LEU A 5 28.70 7.48 -7.77
CA LEU A 5 27.29 7.13 -7.70
C LEU A 5 26.61 8.06 -6.68
N LYS A 6 25.60 8.79 -7.12
CA LYS A 6 24.88 9.77 -6.29
C LYS A 6 23.40 9.54 -6.34
N LEU A 7 22.75 9.71 -5.21
CA LEU A 7 21.29 9.84 -5.15
C LEU A 7 20.90 11.17 -5.81
N GLN A 8 20.07 11.11 -6.84
CA GLN A 8 19.54 12.28 -7.54
C GLN A 8 18.21 12.72 -6.94
N SER A 9 17.32 11.77 -6.72
CA SER A 9 16.05 11.97 -6.01
C SER A 9 15.71 10.71 -5.24
N GLY A 10 15.03 10.85 -4.11
CA GLY A 10 14.65 9.72 -3.29
C GLY A 10 13.48 10.04 -2.38
N SER A 11 12.79 9.00 -1.97
CA SER A 11 11.68 9.05 -1.04
C SER A 11 11.87 8.01 0.05
N VAL A 12 11.39 8.32 1.25
CA VAL A 12 11.30 7.35 2.34
C VAL A 12 10.39 6.16 1.96
N PHE A 13 9.50 6.34 1.00
CA PHE A 13 8.61 5.29 0.48
C PHE A 13 9.12 4.69 -0.82
N ASN A 14 9.14 3.36 -0.90
CA ASN A 14 9.55 2.63 -2.10
C ASN A 14 8.47 2.57 -3.21
N GLY A 15 7.28 3.06 -2.94
CA GLY A 15 6.24 3.30 -3.97
C GLY A 15 6.55 4.49 -4.88
N ASN A 16 7.45 5.37 -4.46
CA ASN A 16 7.89 6.54 -5.23
C ASN A 16 9.25 6.28 -5.88
N PRO A 17 9.61 7.02 -6.95
CA PRO A 17 10.90 6.89 -7.60
C PRO A 17 12.08 7.16 -6.67
N ILE A 18 13.09 6.29 -6.75
CA ILE A 18 14.38 6.43 -6.04
C ILE A 18 15.46 6.36 -7.12
N VAL A 19 15.91 7.53 -7.54
CA VAL A 19 16.74 7.67 -8.73
C VAL A 19 18.19 7.91 -8.35
N PHE A 20 19.07 7.06 -8.85
CA PHE A 20 20.51 7.22 -8.76
C PHE A 20 21.09 7.70 -10.07
N MET A 21 22.14 8.49 -9.98
CA MET A 21 22.92 9.00 -11.11
C MET A 21 24.37 8.55 -10.97
N VAL A 22 24.93 8.04 -12.04
CA VAL A 22 26.34 7.65 -12.13
C VAL A 22 26.93 8.12 -13.46
N ARG A 23 28.21 8.52 -13.46
CA ARG A 23 28.93 8.79 -14.69
C ARG A 23 29.42 7.48 -15.29
N HIS A 24 29.12 7.25 -16.55
CA HIS A 24 29.67 6.10 -17.26
C HIS A 24 31.13 6.34 -17.73
N VAL A 25 31.83 5.27 -17.97
CA VAL A 25 33.17 5.30 -18.56
C VAL A 25 33.02 5.25 -20.08
N THR A 26 33.66 6.17 -20.79
CA THR A 26 33.71 6.10 -22.26
C THR A 26 34.77 5.04 -22.65
N PRO A 27 34.37 3.93 -23.27
CA PRO A 27 35.31 2.89 -23.70
C PRO A 27 36.27 3.42 -24.78
N GLU A 28 37.49 2.90 -24.79
CA GLU A 28 38.41 3.10 -25.91
C GLU A 28 37.93 2.22 -27.08
N GLY A 29 37.43 2.83 -28.14
CA GLY A 29 36.84 2.14 -29.29
C GLY A 29 35.33 2.40 -29.46
N SER A 30 34.74 1.67 -30.42
CA SER A 30 33.30 1.74 -30.65
C SER A 30 32.62 0.50 -30.12
N PRO A 31 32.00 0.54 -28.94
CA PRO A 31 31.32 -0.61 -28.39
C PRO A 31 30.12 -0.99 -29.25
N SER A 32 29.95 -2.31 -29.51
CA SER A 32 28.75 -2.82 -30.16
C SER A 32 27.54 -2.88 -29.23
N PHE A 33 27.80 -2.77 -27.94
CA PHE A 33 26.84 -2.78 -26.85
C PHE A 33 27.43 -2.05 -25.66
N HIS A 34 26.64 -1.17 -25.00
CA HIS A 34 27.05 -0.50 -23.78
C HIS A 34 25.82 -0.29 -22.88
N ARG A 35 25.93 -0.65 -21.60
CA ARG A 35 24.89 -0.44 -20.59
C ARG A 35 25.47 -0.18 -19.22
N MET A 36 24.73 0.58 -18.42
CA MET A 36 24.96 0.72 -16.99
C MET A 36 24.17 -0.35 -16.24
N ILE A 37 24.82 -1.03 -15.32
CA ILE A 37 24.20 -1.99 -14.41
C ILE A 37 24.12 -1.36 -13.03
N PHE A 38 22.92 -1.31 -12.47
CA PHE A 38 22.68 -1.00 -11.07
C PHE A 38 22.42 -2.31 -10.32
N GLU A 39 23.26 -2.63 -9.36
CA GLU A 39 23.05 -3.75 -8.44
C GLU A 39 22.48 -3.24 -7.14
N VAL A 40 21.25 -3.64 -6.82
CA VAL A 40 20.52 -3.28 -5.61
C VAL A 40 20.59 -4.46 -4.65
N LYS A 41 21.44 -4.34 -3.63
CA LYS A 41 21.48 -5.29 -2.51
C LYS A 41 20.40 -4.86 -1.52
N CYS A 42 19.31 -5.59 -1.43
CA CYS A 42 18.14 -5.23 -0.63
C CYS A 42 17.54 -6.42 0.10
N GLY A 43 16.79 -6.15 1.18
CA GLY A 43 16.12 -7.17 1.97
C GLY A 43 15.25 -6.57 3.06
N MET A 44 14.28 -7.34 3.53
CA MET A 44 13.46 -6.97 4.69
C MET A 44 14.31 -6.94 5.96
N SER A 45 13.96 -6.05 6.89
CA SER A 45 14.63 -5.97 8.19
C SER A 45 14.56 -7.33 8.91
N GLY A 46 15.72 -7.89 9.26
CA GLY A 46 15.84 -9.22 9.88
C GLY A 46 15.81 -10.41 8.90
N GLY A 47 15.64 -10.16 7.59
CA GLY A 47 15.68 -11.19 6.54
C GLY A 47 17.04 -11.28 5.82
N ASN A 48 17.11 -12.18 4.85
CA ASN A 48 18.26 -12.28 3.95
C ASN A 48 18.24 -11.15 2.93
N TYR A 49 19.42 -10.71 2.52
CA TYR A 49 19.58 -9.77 1.42
C TYR A 49 19.63 -10.52 0.09
N GLU A 50 18.96 -9.96 -0.90
CA GLU A 50 19.00 -10.35 -2.29
C GLU A 50 19.67 -9.26 -3.12
N THR A 51 20.29 -9.64 -4.25
CA THR A 51 20.87 -8.69 -5.19
C THR A 51 20.05 -8.70 -6.47
N ILE A 52 19.40 -7.57 -6.73
CA ILE A 52 18.61 -7.36 -7.96
C ILE A 52 19.42 -6.49 -8.91
N LYS A 53 19.56 -6.94 -10.16
CA LYS A 53 20.27 -6.22 -11.21
C LYS A 53 19.30 -5.54 -12.14
N MET A 54 19.52 -4.25 -12.33
CA MET A 54 18.78 -3.43 -13.28
C MET A 54 19.76 -2.88 -14.32
N SER A 55 19.33 -2.73 -15.57
CA SER A 55 20.19 -2.27 -16.63
C SER A 55 19.59 -1.13 -17.41
N GLU A 56 20.37 -0.07 -17.61
CA GLU A 56 20.04 1.09 -18.40
C GLU A 56 20.95 1.15 -19.63
N PRO A 57 20.39 1.11 -20.85
CA PRO A 57 21.20 1.16 -22.06
C PRO A 57 21.83 2.54 -22.27
N ILE A 58 23.10 2.60 -22.68
CA ILE A 58 23.81 3.80 -23.06
C ILE A 58 23.73 3.91 -24.58
N VAL A 59 22.79 4.70 -25.06
CA VAL A 59 22.55 4.86 -26.50
C VAL A 59 23.46 5.92 -27.13
N ASN A 60 23.92 6.87 -26.33
CA ASN A 60 24.75 7.98 -26.78
C ASN A 60 25.92 8.19 -25.84
N GLU A 61 27.11 7.84 -26.31
CA GLU A 61 28.38 7.97 -25.57
C GLU A 61 28.70 9.43 -25.16
N LYS A 62 28.01 10.42 -25.72
CA LYS A 62 28.15 11.83 -25.33
C LYS A 62 27.36 12.16 -24.05
N VAL A 63 26.47 11.28 -23.61
CA VAL A 63 25.77 11.44 -22.32
C VAL A 63 26.77 11.19 -21.20
N VAL A 64 26.98 12.18 -20.35
CA VAL A 64 28.00 12.13 -19.29
C VAL A 64 27.55 11.28 -18.11
N ALA A 65 26.25 11.12 -17.88
CA ALA A 65 25.71 10.42 -16.74
C ALA A 65 24.45 9.62 -17.11
N VAL A 66 24.28 8.49 -16.45
CA VAL A 66 23.12 7.60 -16.58
C VAL A 66 22.31 7.66 -15.29
N MET A 67 21.01 7.70 -15.42
CA MET A 67 20.07 7.64 -14.28
C MET A 67 19.41 6.28 -14.24
N GLY A 68 19.27 5.70 -13.05
CA GLY A 68 18.53 4.47 -12.82
C GLY A 68 17.56 4.62 -11.66
N ASP A 69 16.28 4.29 -11.89
CA ASP A 69 15.26 4.24 -10.84
C ASP A 69 15.21 2.83 -10.25
N ILE A 70 15.63 2.70 -9.00
CA ILE A 70 15.67 1.41 -8.29
C ILE A 70 14.36 1.07 -7.56
N SER A 71 13.35 1.93 -7.61
CA SER A 71 12.10 1.75 -6.85
C SER A 71 11.40 0.42 -7.18
N SER A 72 11.47 -0.04 -8.43
CA SER A 72 10.89 -1.33 -8.86
C SER A 72 11.51 -2.53 -8.14
N ALA A 73 12.82 -2.52 -7.90
CA ALA A 73 13.51 -3.57 -7.14
C ALA A 73 13.03 -3.61 -5.69
N LEU A 74 12.84 -2.45 -5.06
CA LEU A 74 12.38 -2.35 -3.67
C LEU A 74 10.89 -2.65 -3.54
N ARG A 75 10.09 -2.29 -4.56
CA ARG A 75 8.64 -2.54 -4.60
C ARG A 75 8.30 -4.03 -4.63
N SER A 76 9.16 -4.88 -5.20
CA SER A 76 8.95 -6.33 -5.23
C SER A 76 8.77 -6.94 -3.82
N PHE A 77 9.39 -6.36 -2.81
CA PHE A 77 9.20 -6.75 -1.40
C PHE A 77 7.84 -6.33 -0.88
N ARG A 78 7.35 -5.14 -1.23
CA ARG A 78 6.00 -4.67 -0.89
C ARG A 78 4.94 -5.59 -1.46
N ASP A 79 5.05 -5.94 -2.74
CA ASP A 79 4.07 -6.74 -3.45
C ASP A 79 4.02 -8.20 -2.95
N SER A 80 5.13 -8.69 -2.40
CA SER A 80 5.23 -10.02 -1.79
C SER A 80 4.91 -10.03 -0.28
N TYR A 81 4.82 -8.87 0.38
CA TYR A 81 4.59 -8.77 1.81
C TYR A 81 3.14 -9.11 2.17
N LYS A 82 2.98 -9.98 3.17
CA LYS A 82 1.67 -10.38 3.66
C LYS A 82 1.26 -9.51 4.84
N TYR A 83 0.47 -8.49 4.55
CA TYR A 83 -0.14 -7.66 5.60
C TYR A 83 -1.09 -8.45 6.49
N THR A 84 -1.19 -8.00 7.73
CA THR A 84 -2.11 -8.54 8.73
C THR A 84 -2.97 -7.42 9.32
N PRO A 85 -4.17 -7.73 9.84
CA PRO A 85 -5.02 -6.73 10.49
C PRO A 85 -4.55 -6.36 11.91
N GLU A 86 -3.39 -6.82 12.34
CA GLU A 86 -2.88 -6.58 13.70
C GLU A 86 -1.90 -5.40 13.70
N PRO A 87 -2.02 -4.48 14.70
CA PRO A 87 -1.05 -3.41 14.90
C PRO A 87 0.35 -3.96 15.16
N GLY A 88 1.35 -3.23 14.73
CA GLY A 88 2.74 -3.64 14.92
C GLY A 88 3.71 -2.73 14.19
N VAL A 89 4.98 -3.14 14.18
CA VAL A 89 6.05 -2.40 13.51
C VAL A 89 5.88 -2.48 12.01
N MET A 90 5.99 -1.34 11.35
CA MET A 90 5.88 -1.26 9.88
C MET A 90 7.02 -2.00 9.20
N PRO A 91 6.74 -2.64 8.06
CA PRO A 91 7.78 -3.30 7.28
C PRO A 91 8.74 -2.28 6.67
N VAL A 92 10.03 -2.59 6.75
CA VAL A 92 11.12 -1.76 6.22
C VAL A 92 11.97 -2.59 5.30
N VAL A 93 12.26 -2.06 4.11
CA VAL A 93 13.27 -2.59 3.19
C VAL A 93 14.56 -1.83 3.39
N LYS A 94 15.64 -2.56 3.68
CA LYS A 94 17.00 -2.04 3.74
C LYS A 94 17.70 -2.29 2.41
N PHE A 95 18.48 -1.32 1.94
CA PHE A 95 19.17 -1.46 0.66
C PHE A 95 20.50 -0.70 0.61
N ASN A 96 21.37 -1.16 -0.27
CA ASN A 96 22.53 -0.44 -0.77
C ASN A 96 22.61 -0.63 -2.28
N VAL A 97 23.25 0.32 -2.97
CA VAL A 97 23.34 0.32 -4.44
C VAL A 97 24.79 0.40 -4.86
N SER A 98 25.15 -0.40 -5.85
CA SER A 98 26.37 -0.24 -6.62
C SER A 98 26.06 -0.17 -8.10
N ALA A 99 26.96 0.45 -8.87
CA ALA A 99 26.80 0.58 -10.30
C ALA A 99 28.13 0.35 -11.01
N TYR A 100 28.08 -0.28 -12.21
CA TYR A 100 29.22 -0.48 -13.08
C TYR A 100 28.79 -0.51 -14.54
N ASP A 101 29.73 -0.16 -15.43
CA ASP A 101 29.54 -0.28 -16.88
C ASP A 101 29.78 -1.71 -17.34
N GLU A 102 28.96 -2.15 -18.29
CA GLU A 102 29.14 -3.37 -19.08
C GLU A 102 29.12 -3.00 -20.56
N TYR A 103 30.18 -3.31 -21.28
CA TYR A 103 30.27 -3.02 -22.70
C TYR A 103 30.99 -4.11 -23.46
N MET A 104 30.74 -4.20 -24.77
CA MET A 104 31.32 -5.22 -25.63
C MET A 104 32.18 -4.57 -26.73
N ILE A 105 33.44 -4.95 -26.79
CA ILE A 105 34.41 -4.55 -27.83
C ILE A 105 34.98 -5.80 -28.44
N ASP A 106 35.03 -5.90 -29.77
CA ASP A 106 35.56 -7.01 -30.56
C ASP A 106 34.99 -8.39 -30.13
N GLY A 107 33.77 -8.45 -29.63
CA GLY A 107 33.09 -9.65 -29.19
C GLY A 107 33.42 -10.07 -27.74
N GLU A 108 34.25 -9.32 -27.03
CA GLU A 108 34.57 -9.56 -25.62
C GLU A 108 33.77 -8.64 -24.70
N LEU A 109 33.24 -9.21 -23.59
CA LEU A 109 32.50 -8.50 -22.58
C LEU A 109 33.44 -7.92 -21.53
N HIS A 110 33.44 -6.59 -21.42
CA HIS A 110 34.19 -5.84 -20.42
C HIS A 110 33.27 -5.31 -19.34
N LYS A 111 33.80 -5.20 -18.11
CA LYS A 111 33.12 -4.62 -16.95
C LYS A 111 34.07 -3.68 -16.22
N THR A 112 33.53 -2.56 -15.76
CA THR A 112 34.28 -1.67 -14.86
C THR A 112 34.17 -2.14 -13.42
N GLU A 113 35.05 -1.62 -12.57
CA GLU A 113 34.95 -1.82 -11.12
C GLU A 113 33.68 -1.17 -10.58
N PRO A 114 32.90 -1.84 -9.70
CA PRO A 114 31.69 -1.30 -9.13
C PRO A 114 31.96 -0.04 -8.27
N VAL A 115 31.10 0.95 -8.41
CA VAL A 115 31.05 2.14 -7.54
C VAL A 115 29.90 1.97 -6.58
N PHE A 116 30.15 2.12 -5.29
CA PHE A 116 29.15 1.95 -4.23
C PHE A 116 28.58 3.29 -3.78
N TYR A 117 27.28 3.32 -3.50
CA TYR A 117 26.62 4.49 -2.91
C TYR A 117 27.02 4.67 -1.43
N LEU A 118 26.93 3.58 -0.68
CA LEU A 118 27.35 3.55 0.72
C LEU A 118 28.50 2.57 0.90
N SER A 119 29.38 2.85 1.84
CA SER A 119 30.56 2.04 2.12
C SER A 119 30.22 0.85 3.02
N GLY A 120 30.88 -0.29 2.77
CA GLY A 120 30.79 -1.47 3.62
C GLY A 120 29.37 -2.06 3.73
N ASP A 121 28.92 -2.26 4.97
CA ASP A 121 27.60 -2.82 5.29
C ASP A 121 26.53 -1.74 5.60
N GLU A 122 26.83 -0.48 5.33
CA GLU A 122 25.88 0.61 5.48
C GLU A 122 24.70 0.41 4.54
N VAL A 123 23.48 0.72 5.02
CA VAL A 123 22.25 0.58 4.26
C VAL A 123 21.32 1.76 4.49
N LYS A 124 20.61 2.15 3.45
CA LYS A 124 19.43 3.02 3.56
C LYS A 124 18.19 2.18 3.84
N GLN A 125 17.15 2.86 4.29
CA GLN A 125 15.87 2.24 4.64
C GLN A 125 14.74 2.91 3.89
N THR A 126 13.75 2.12 3.47
CA THR A 126 12.50 2.61 2.90
C THR A 126 11.31 1.92 3.53
N LEU A 127 10.19 2.65 3.62
CA LEU A 127 8.89 2.13 4.00
C LEU A 127 8.12 1.67 2.78
N PHE A 128 7.15 0.79 2.98
CA PHE A 128 6.11 0.55 2.00
C PHE A 128 5.17 1.76 1.90
N GLY A 129 4.48 1.89 0.76
CA GLY A 129 3.60 3.03 0.51
C GLY A 129 4.19 4.06 -0.44
N GLY A 130 3.57 5.20 -0.52
CA GLY A 130 3.98 6.28 -1.41
C GLY A 130 3.23 7.58 -1.18
N PHE A 131 3.80 8.66 -1.70
CA PHE A 131 3.13 9.93 -1.87
C PHE A 131 2.39 9.94 -3.21
N SER A 132 1.24 10.60 -3.27
CA SER A 132 0.57 10.88 -4.53
C SER A 132 1.36 11.88 -5.38
N ASP A 133 1.07 11.96 -6.67
CA ASP A 133 1.68 12.96 -7.54
C ASP A 133 1.34 14.38 -7.09
N TYR A 134 0.15 14.58 -6.52
CA TYR A 134 -0.23 15.86 -5.93
C TYR A 134 0.67 16.25 -4.75
N ASP A 135 0.93 15.33 -3.82
CA ASP A 135 1.83 15.59 -2.70
C ASP A 135 3.23 15.96 -3.19
N ARG A 136 3.70 15.27 -4.23
CA ARG A 136 5.01 15.51 -4.84
C ARG A 136 5.11 16.87 -5.51
N LEU A 137 4.04 17.29 -6.20
CA LEU A 137 3.98 18.61 -6.84
C LEU A 137 3.93 19.75 -5.81
N MET A 138 3.29 19.50 -4.67
CA MET A 138 3.20 20.50 -3.59
C MET A 138 4.44 20.53 -2.68
N ALA A 139 5.31 19.53 -2.78
CA ALA A 139 6.56 19.52 -2.04
C ALA A 139 7.55 20.55 -2.60
N THR A 140 8.24 21.25 -1.69
CA THR A 140 9.26 22.24 -2.06
C THR A 140 10.65 21.64 -2.29
N ASN A 141 10.84 20.37 -1.94
CA ASN A 141 12.12 19.67 -2.01
C ASN A 141 11.94 18.31 -2.72
N ASP A 142 13.00 17.83 -3.39
CA ASP A 142 13.03 16.53 -4.06
C ASP A 142 13.00 15.34 -3.09
N THR A 143 13.27 15.57 -1.81
CA THR A 143 13.14 14.61 -0.72
C THR A 143 12.06 15.06 0.23
N MET A 144 11.01 14.24 0.39
CA MET A 144 9.89 14.55 1.29
C MET A 144 10.14 13.92 2.65
N ALA A 145 10.11 14.74 3.69
CA ALA A 145 10.07 14.27 5.07
C ALA A 145 8.63 13.92 5.47
N VAL A 146 8.48 12.85 6.25
CA VAL A 146 7.19 12.38 6.73
C VAL A 146 7.06 12.68 8.22
N SER A 147 6.14 13.59 8.54
CA SER A 147 5.84 13.96 9.93
C SER A 147 4.60 13.25 10.48
N ARG A 148 3.67 12.86 9.60
CA ARG A 148 2.46 12.10 9.93
C ARG A 148 2.29 10.94 8.97
N MET A 149 1.93 9.78 9.53
CA MET A 149 1.72 8.54 8.76
C MET A 149 0.23 8.29 8.49
N THR A 150 -0.57 9.34 8.54
CA THR A 150 -2.00 9.31 8.27
C THR A 150 -2.44 10.59 7.56
N ARG A 151 -3.44 10.49 6.70
CA ARG A 151 -4.11 11.63 6.06
C ARG A 151 -5.41 11.99 6.78
N LYS A 152 -5.68 11.39 7.96
CA LYS A 152 -6.84 11.77 8.76
C LYS A 152 -6.81 13.27 9.07
N PRO A 153 -7.94 13.97 8.90
CA PRO A 153 -8.05 15.39 9.25
C PRO A 153 -7.69 15.66 10.70
N THR A 154 -7.09 16.81 10.95
CA THR A 154 -6.83 17.32 12.31
C THR A 154 -7.84 18.36 12.76
N SER A 155 -8.56 18.96 11.79
CA SER A 155 -9.52 20.04 12.00
C SER A 155 -10.82 19.56 12.67
N SER A 156 -11.23 18.33 12.38
CA SER A 156 -12.48 17.74 12.87
C SER A 156 -12.25 16.35 13.46
N PRO A 157 -13.02 15.97 14.49
CA PRO A 157 -12.83 14.68 15.14
C PRO A 157 -13.38 13.52 14.31
N GLN A 158 -12.72 12.37 14.39
CA GLN A 158 -13.28 11.09 13.95
C GLN A 158 -14.40 10.66 14.89
N LEU A 159 -15.56 10.29 14.36
CA LEU A 159 -16.65 9.72 15.15
C LEU A 159 -16.33 8.26 15.47
N VAL A 160 -16.39 7.91 16.74
CA VAL A 160 -16.14 6.58 17.28
C VAL A 160 -17.08 6.29 18.44
N CYS A 161 -17.14 5.06 18.92
CA CYS A 161 -17.92 4.72 20.12
C CYS A 161 -17.02 4.22 21.24
N VAL A 162 -17.47 4.38 22.48
CA VAL A 162 -16.83 3.75 23.63
C VAL A 162 -16.81 2.24 23.42
N GLY A 163 -15.67 1.60 23.59
CA GLY A 163 -15.42 0.19 23.32
C GLY A 163 -14.80 -0.10 21.95
N GLU A 164 -14.78 0.86 21.03
CA GLU A 164 -14.09 0.71 19.75
C GLU A 164 -12.57 0.92 19.89
N THR A 165 -11.84 0.39 18.92
CA THR A 165 -10.38 0.49 18.87
C THR A 165 -9.98 1.40 17.72
N ILE A 166 -9.13 2.39 18.02
CA ILE A 166 -8.47 3.24 17.04
C ILE A 166 -7.04 2.75 16.86
N ILE A 167 -6.62 2.63 15.62
CA ILE A 167 -5.24 2.37 15.26
C ILE A 167 -4.59 3.69 14.86
N TYR A 168 -3.44 3.97 15.42
CA TYR A 168 -2.66 5.18 15.21
C TYR A 168 -1.16 4.87 15.22
N VAL A 169 -0.37 5.76 14.66
CA VAL A 169 1.08 5.76 14.75
C VAL A 169 1.48 7.00 15.52
N ASP A 170 2.36 6.85 16.52
CA ASP A 170 2.86 8.01 17.26
C ASP A 170 3.50 9.00 16.28
N PRO A 171 3.19 10.30 16.40
CA PRO A 171 3.77 11.32 15.55
C PRO A 171 5.29 11.33 15.68
N TYR A 172 5.96 11.40 14.56
CA TYR A 172 7.42 11.43 14.52
C TYR A 172 7.97 12.79 14.91
N SER A 173 8.91 12.75 15.83
CA SER A 173 9.77 13.89 16.11
C SER A 173 11.20 13.37 16.37
N PRO A 174 12.16 13.52 15.47
CA PRO A 174 12.08 14.22 14.18
C PRO A 174 11.31 13.45 13.10
N ALA A 175 10.86 14.16 12.05
CA ALA A 175 10.26 13.57 10.88
C ALA A 175 11.20 12.56 10.21
N ILE A 176 10.62 11.46 9.69
CA ILE A 176 11.40 10.48 8.92
C ILE A 176 11.82 11.14 7.61
N ASP A 177 13.10 11.13 7.36
CA ASP A 177 13.74 11.70 6.17
C ASP A 177 14.59 10.64 5.48
N PHE A 178 14.54 10.58 4.17
CA PHE A 178 15.36 9.68 3.37
C PHE A 178 16.84 9.96 3.47
N THR A 179 17.22 11.20 3.80
CA THR A 179 18.64 11.60 3.99
C THR A 179 19.25 11.01 5.26
N THR A 180 18.44 10.70 6.26
CA THR A 180 18.88 10.09 7.52
C THR A 180 19.31 8.63 7.28
N GLU A 181 20.47 8.23 7.77
CA GLU A 181 21.04 6.90 7.53
C GLU A 181 20.30 5.79 8.28
N SER A 182 19.89 6.06 9.49
CA SER A 182 19.15 5.10 10.33
C SER A 182 18.03 5.79 11.10
N TRP A 183 16.88 5.17 11.11
CA TRP A 183 15.72 5.56 11.90
C TRP A 183 14.95 4.30 12.35
N ASN A 184 14.19 4.42 13.41
CA ASN A 184 13.35 3.32 13.87
C ASN A 184 12.09 3.21 13.01
N ALA A 185 11.76 1.99 12.61
CA ALA A 185 10.52 1.75 11.88
C ALA A 185 9.31 2.20 12.71
N PRO A 186 8.32 2.87 12.11
CA PRO A 186 7.09 3.24 12.78
C PRO A 186 6.36 2.04 13.32
N GLU A 187 5.68 2.22 14.44
CA GLU A 187 4.84 1.19 15.05
C GLU A 187 3.39 1.67 15.12
N ALA A 188 2.50 0.91 14.50
CA ALA A 188 1.07 1.11 14.67
C ALA A 188 0.64 0.57 16.02
N LYS A 189 -0.11 1.37 16.79
CA LYS A 189 -0.62 1.04 18.10
C LYS A 189 -2.14 1.03 18.11
N ALA A 190 -2.72 0.20 18.94
CA ALA A 190 -4.16 0.15 19.16
C ALA A 190 -4.52 0.83 20.47
N PHE A 191 -5.53 1.69 20.43
CA PHE A 191 -6.10 2.32 21.62
C PHE A 191 -7.60 2.07 21.68
N THR A 192 -8.05 1.44 22.77
CA THR A 192 -9.48 1.23 23.00
C THR A 192 -10.08 2.45 23.69
N ILE A 193 -11.14 2.99 23.11
CA ILE A 193 -11.87 4.15 23.63
C ILE A 193 -12.60 3.72 24.93
N THR A 194 -12.30 4.41 26.02
CA THR A 194 -12.86 4.07 27.34
C THR A 194 -13.80 5.14 27.91
N LYS A 195 -13.85 6.33 27.30
CA LYS A 195 -14.63 7.48 27.79
C LYS A 195 -15.35 8.15 26.64
N GLU A 196 -16.52 8.70 26.92
CA GLU A 196 -17.29 9.55 26.00
C GLU A 196 -16.66 10.94 25.82
N GLY A 197 -17.05 11.59 24.72
CA GLY A 197 -16.67 12.98 24.43
C GLY A 197 -15.38 13.11 23.61
N GLN A 198 -14.89 14.33 23.53
CA GLN A 198 -13.73 14.67 22.72
C GLN A 198 -12.43 14.21 23.40
N GLN A 199 -11.57 13.54 22.64
CA GLN A 199 -10.27 13.04 23.07
C GLN A 199 -9.24 13.21 21.94
N VAL A 200 -7.96 13.17 22.31
CA VAL A 200 -6.85 13.14 21.35
C VAL A 200 -6.06 11.85 21.58
N ILE A 201 -5.87 11.06 20.55
CA ILE A 201 -5.15 9.78 20.59
C ILE A 201 -4.02 9.85 19.58
N GLY A 202 -2.79 9.89 20.09
CA GLY A 202 -1.66 10.28 19.25
C GLY A 202 -1.85 11.70 18.74
N ASP A 203 -2.03 11.85 17.43
CA ASP A 203 -2.35 13.13 16.77
C ASP A 203 -3.77 13.15 16.15
N ILE A 204 -4.59 12.17 16.47
CA ILE A 204 -5.96 12.02 15.94
C ILE A 204 -6.95 12.59 16.94
N ASN A 205 -7.74 13.57 16.49
CA ASN A 205 -8.90 14.03 17.23
C ASN A 205 -10.04 13.03 17.08
N VAL A 206 -10.67 12.65 18.18
CA VAL A 206 -11.81 11.74 18.18
C VAL A 206 -12.95 12.31 19.02
N TYR A 207 -14.17 12.01 18.61
CA TYR A 207 -15.36 12.23 19.42
C TYR A 207 -16.03 10.88 19.70
N ALA A 208 -16.01 10.45 20.93
CA ALA A 208 -16.54 9.18 21.37
C ALA A 208 -17.99 9.28 21.79
N MET A 209 -18.83 8.52 21.09
CA MET A 209 -20.25 8.34 21.38
C MET A 209 -20.46 7.24 22.44
N PRO A 210 -21.64 7.13 23.06
CA PRO A 210 -21.95 6.09 24.03
C PRO A 210 -21.74 4.67 23.50
N GLN A 211 -21.40 3.75 24.38
CA GLN A 211 -21.17 2.32 24.04
C GLN A 211 -22.39 1.64 23.40
N THR A 212 -23.60 2.08 23.71
CA THR A 212 -24.85 1.57 23.11
C THR A 212 -24.88 1.68 21.59
N GLU A 213 -24.13 2.63 21.03
CA GLU A 213 -23.99 2.78 19.58
C GLU A 213 -22.94 1.85 18.98
N ALA A 214 -21.92 1.40 19.75
CA ALA A 214 -20.87 0.49 19.27
C ALA A 214 -21.42 -0.85 18.77
N GLU A 215 -22.46 -1.38 19.39
CA GLU A 215 -23.12 -2.63 18.99
C GLU A 215 -23.78 -2.56 17.61
N ARG A 216 -24.03 -1.34 17.12
CA ARG A 216 -24.62 -1.05 15.83
C ARG A 216 -23.61 -0.68 14.77
N ARG A 217 -22.33 -0.85 15.04
CA ARG A 217 -21.24 -0.46 14.14
C ARG A 217 -20.42 -1.67 13.69
N THR A 218 -19.78 -1.53 12.55
CA THR A 218 -18.87 -2.53 11.99
C THR A 218 -17.49 -1.88 11.82
N GLU A 219 -16.49 -2.48 12.41
CA GLU A 219 -15.10 -2.05 12.31
C GLU A 219 -14.44 -2.63 11.07
N PHE A 220 -13.74 -1.79 10.33
CA PHE A 220 -12.82 -2.16 9.27
C PHE A 220 -11.41 -1.77 9.65
N ARG A 221 -10.46 -2.56 9.19
CA ARG A 221 -9.03 -2.22 9.20
C ARG A 221 -8.52 -2.24 7.77
N PHE A 222 -7.59 -1.38 7.46
CA PHE A 222 -7.05 -1.27 6.11
C PHE A 222 -5.63 -0.70 6.14
N ILE A 223 -4.89 -0.93 5.07
CA ILE A 223 -3.56 -0.34 4.88
C ILE A 223 -3.73 0.95 4.09
N ASN A 224 -3.30 2.07 4.66
CA ASN A 224 -3.37 3.37 4.00
C ASN A 224 -2.25 3.54 2.94
N SER A 225 -2.24 4.65 2.22
CA SER A 225 -1.26 4.96 1.17
C SER A 225 0.19 5.01 1.67
N PHE A 226 0.41 5.26 2.95
CA PHE A 226 1.74 5.24 3.58
C PHE A 226 2.15 3.83 4.06
N GLY A 227 1.35 2.81 3.80
CA GLY A 227 1.61 1.43 4.23
C GLY A 227 1.31 1.16 5.70
N VAL A 228 0.56 2.03 6.36
CA VAL A 228 0.18 1.92 7.78
C VAL A 228 -1.19 1.29 7.92
N LEU A 229 -1.33 0.46 8.95
CA LEU A 229 -2.63 -0.04 9.36
C LEU A 229 -3.46 1.08 10.00
N GLU A 230 -4.66 1.28 9.50
CA GLU A 230 -5.66 2.19 10.05
C GLU A 230 -6.97 1.47 10.35
N SER A 231 -7.85 2.11 11.12
CA SER A 231 -9.19 1.61 11.41
C SER A 231 -10.25 2.66 11.11
N ILE A 232 -11.41 2.18 10.65
CA ILE A 232 -12.63 2.96 10.52
C ILE A 232 -13.80 2.12 11.05
N SER A 233 -14.73 2.78 11.73
CA SER A 233 -15.97 2.19 12.15
C SER A 233 -17.12 2.88 11.45
N VAL A 234 -18.05 2.10 10.91
CA VAL A 234 -19.23 2.60 10.20
C VAL A 234 -20.50 2.00 10.78
N PRO A 235 -21.65 2.61 10.58
CA PRO A 235 -22.93 2.02 10.96
C PRO A 235 -23.07 0.58 10.46
N ARG A 236 -23.72 -0.26 11.23
CA ARG A 236 -23.89 -1.67 10.91
C ARG A 236 -24.53 -1.86 9.54
N VAL A 237 -24.20 -2.96 8.87
CA VAL A 237 -24.78 -3.35 7.59
C VAL A 237 -26.31 -3.20 7.59
N TYR A 238 -26.84 -2.49 6.61
CA TYR A 238 -28.29 -2.29 6.45
C TYR A 238 -28.90 -3.25 5.43
N SER A 239 -28.10 -3.86 4.54
CA SER A 239 -28.56 -4.91 3.64
C SER A 239 -27.48 -5.93 3.34
N LYS A 240 -27.91 -7.14 3.01
CA LYS A 240 -27.06 -8.27 2.68
C LYS A 240 -27.56 -8.93 1.41
N LYS A 241 -26.69 -9.11 0.44
CA LYS A 241 -26.98 -9.76 -0.83
C LYS A 241 -26.23 -11.06 -0.92
N LEU A 242 -26.92 -12.13 -1.31
CA LEU A 242 -26.33 -13.44 -1.55
C LEU A 242 -26.39 -13.75 -3.04
N GLY A 243 -25.23 -13.82 -3.70
CA GLY A 243 -25.12 -14.24 -5.10
C GLY A 243 -25.01 -15.76 -5.21
N ILE A 244 -25.98 -16.41 -5.84
CA ILE A 244 -25.92 -17.85 -6.12
C ILE A 244 -25.84 -18.06 -7.62
N THR A 245 -24.77 -18.68 -8.09
CA THR A 245 -24.64 -19.09 -9.49
C THR A 245 -25.05 -20.54 -9.63
N ILE A 246 -26.02 -20.79 -10.50
CA ILE A 246 -26.53 -22.13 -10.77
C ILE A 246 -26.00 -22.58 -12.14
N ASN A 247 -25.21 -23.64 -12.14
CA ASN A 247 -24.72 -24.27 -13.36
C ASN A 247 -25.47 -25.59 -13.55
N ASN A 248 -26.21 -25.68 -14.64
CA ASN A 248 -26.88 -26.89 -15.04
C ASN A 248 -25.98 -27.67 -16.02
N TYR A 249 -25.83 -28.96 -15.78
CA TYR A 249 -25.11 -29.85 -16.68
C TYR A 249 -25.82 -31.18 -16.82
N ALA A 250 -25.65 -31.83 -17.96
CA ALA A 250 -26.19 -33.14 -18.23
C ALA A 250 -25.21 -34.22 -17.74
N VAL A 251 -25.69 -35.13 -16.92
CA VAL A 251 -24.94 -36.33 -16.53
C VAL A 251 -25.51 -37.52 -17.28
N THR A 252 -24.66 -38.18 -18.06
CA THR A 252 -25.06 -39.43 -18.74
C THR A 252 -24.91 -40.57 -17.76
N GLN A 253 -26.03 -41.22 -17.46
CA GLN A 253 -26.10 -42.38 -16.60
C GLN A 253 -26.36 -43.62 -17.46
N LYS A 254 -25.50 -44.65 -17.34
CA LYS A 254 -25.64 -45.92 -18.06
C LYS A 254 -26.14 -46.98 -17.11
N GLU A 255 -27.38 -47.40 -17.29
CA GLU A 255 -27.89 -48.63 -16.69
C GLU A 255 -27.87 -49.75 -17.70
N THR A 256 -27.81 -50.97 -17.26
CA THR A 256 -27.42 -52.22 -17.94
C THR A 256 -27.91 -52.41 -19.40
N LEU A 257 -28.95 -51.72 -19.84
CA LEU A 257 -29.47 -51.79 -21.22
C LEU A 257 -29.93 -50.41 -21.77
N ARG A 258 -29.86 -49.34 -20.99
CA ARG A 258 -30.33 -48.02 -21.44
C ARG A 258 -29.38 -46.91 -21.00
N VAL A 259 -29.13 -45.97 -21.91
CA VAL A 259 -28.36 -44.74 -21.65
C VAL A 259 -29.38 -43.60 -21.59
N PHE A 260 -29.39 -42.85 -20.51
CA PHE A 260 -30.23 -41.64 -20.41
C PHE A 260 -29.45 -40.51 -19.79
N SER A 261 -29.79 -39.29 -20.19
CA SER A 261 -29.21 -38.08 -19.64
C SER A 261 -30.07 -37.55 -18.50
N ARG A 262 -29.45 -37.32 -17.37
CA ARG A 262 -30.09 -36.67 -16.22
C ARG A 262 -29.54 -35.25 -16.12
N ALA A 263 -30.46 -34.28 -15.98
CA ALA A 263 -30.04 -32.92 -15.61
C ALA A 263 -29.56 -32.92 -14.15
N ALA A 264 -28.35 -32.44 -13.95
CA ALA A 264 -27.78 -32.21 -12.64
C ALA A 264 -27.49 -30.70 -12.47
N THR A 265 -27.76 -30.21 -11.30
CA THR A 265 -27.55 -28.79 -10.97
C THR A 265 -26.42 -28.67 -9.97
N ARG A 266 -25.40 -27.91 -10.31
CA ARG A 266 -24.34 -27.52 -9.38
C ARG A 266 -24.55 -26.05 -9.03
N LYS A 267 -24.72 -25.78 -7.75
CA LYS A 267 -24.72 -24.44 -7.21
C LYS A 267 -23.25 -24.09 -6.90
N SER A 268 -22.74 -23.02 -7.48
CA SER A 268 -21.40 -22.53 -7.21
C SER A 268 -21.46 -21.04 -6.94
N GLY A 269 -20.60 -20.57 -6.03
CA GLY A 269 -20.42 -19.18 -5.70
C GLY A 269 -21.45 -18.69 -4.69
N ASN A 270 -20.99 -18.48 -3.49
CA ASN A 270 -21.68 -17.73 -2.46
C ASN A 270 -20.72 -16.63 -2.03
N GLN A 271 -20.68 -15.53 -2.77
CA GLN A 271 -20.11 -14.31 -2.23
C GLN A 271 -21.23 -13.56 -1.53
N GLU A 272 -21.12 -13.46 -0.21
CA GLU A 272 -21.95 -12.55 0.55
C GLU A 272 -21.43 -11.13 0.31
N GLU A 273 -22.31 -10.25 -0.09
CA GLU A 273 -22.07 -8.83 -0.26
C GLU A 273 -22.86 -8.08 0.79
N TRP A 274 -22.19 -7.25 1.55
CA TRP A 274 -22.79 -6.44 2.60
C TRP A 274 -22.70 -4.98 2.20
N ASN A 275 -23.84 -4.29 2.23
CA ASN A 275 -23.93 -2.88 1.90
C ASN A 275 -23.87 -2.05 3.19
N PHE A 276 -23.05 -1.05 3.17
CA PHE A 276 -22.82 -0.12 4.26
C PHE A 276 -23.08 1.30 3.80
N GLN A 277 -23.30 2.15 4.78
CA GLN A 277 -23.33 3.60 4.59
C GLN A 277 -22.51 4.23 5.70
N THR A 278 -21.70 5.24 5.35
CA THR A 278 -20.91 5.96 6.35
C THR A 278 -21.79 6.85 7.22
N ASP A 279 -21.25 7.28 8.36
CA ASP A 279 -21.75 8.48 9.03
C ASP A 279 -21.63 9.67 8.08
N PRO A 280 -22.36 10.78 8.33
CA PRO A 280 -22.14 11.99 7.60
C PRO A 280 -20.69 12.48 7.75
N LEU A 281 -19.99 12.61 6.62
CA LEU A 281 -18.61 13.06 6.53
C LEU A 281 -18.56 14.48 6.00
N ASN A 282 -17.73 15.34 6.58
CA ASN A 282 -17.37 16.60 5.98
C ASN A 282 -16.39 16.39 4.81
N GLU A 283 -16.10 17.44 4.04
CA GLU A 283 -15.25 17.37 2.86
C GLU A 283 -13.86 16.75 3.13
N GLU A 284 -13.23 17.11 4.25
CA GLU A 284 -11.90 16.59 4.61
C GLU A 284 -11.93 15.09 4.96
N TRP A 285 -12.91 14.65 5.75
CA TRP A 285 -13.11 13.24 6.06
C TRP A 285 -13.55 12.44 4.83
N LEU A 286 -14.33 13.05 3.95
CA LEU A 286 -14.72 12.44 2.70
C LEU A 286 -13.50 12.19 1.80
N ALA A 287 -12.59 13.15 1.68
CA ALA A 287 -11.35 12.99 0.94
C ALA A 287 -10.48 11.84 1.50
N TRP A 288 -10.31 11.78 2.84
CA TRP A 288 -9.60 10.67 3.47
C TRP A 288 -10.29 9.31 3.20
N TYR A 289 -11.61 9.26 3.34
CA TYR A 289 -12.40 8.06 3.12
C TYR A 289 -12.25 7.54 1.68
N LEU A 290 -12.38 8.41 0.68
CA LEU A 290 -12.28 8.05 -0.73
C LEU A 290 -10.86 7.62 -1.12
N HIS A 291 -9.85 8.36 -0.70
CA HIS A 291 -8.48 8.14 -1.16
C HIS A 291 -7.70 7.11 -0.33
N GLU A 292 -8.07 6.88 0.91
CA GLU A 292 -7.35 5.96 1.78
C GLU A 292 -8.14 4.66 2.01
N PHE A 293 -9.39 4.74 2.46
CA PHE A 293 -10.16 3.53 2.78
C PHE A 293 -10.65 2.81 1.53
N LEU A 294 -11.36 3.49 0.61
CA LEU A 294 -11.92 2.85 -0.58
C LEU A 294 -10.84 2.37 -1.57
N MET A 295 -9.72 3.08 -1.64
CA MET A 295 -8.61 2.74 -2.54
C MET A 295 -7.61 1.74 -1.95
N SER A 296 -7.82 1.31 -0.71
CA SER A 296 -6.91 0.36 -0.07
C SER A 296 -6.99 -1.03 -0.72
N GLU A 297 -5.84 -1.57 -1.09
CA GLU A 297 -5.69 -2.94 -1.62
C GLU A 297 -5.82 -4.02 -0.54
N HIS A 298 -5.64 -3.64 0.75
CA HIS A 298 -5.64 -4.56 1.89
C HIS A 298 -6.65 -4.09 2.92
N THR A 299 -7.83 -4.70 2.91
CA THR A 299 -8.93 -4.35 3.83
C THR A 299 -9.45 -5.58 4.54
N TRP A 300 -9.79 -5.42 5.81
CA TRP A 300 -10.41 -6.46 6.65
C TRP A 300 -11.66 -5.92 7.32
N ILE A 301 -12.65 -6.78 7.43
CA ILE A 301 -13.90 -6.51 8.14
C ILE A 301 -13.95 -7.34 9.43
N ASN A 302 -14.39 -6.72 10.51
CA ASN A 302 -14.62 -7.41 11.78
C ASN A 302 -15.97 -8.12 11.75
N ILE A 303 -15.93 -9.46 11.84
CA ILE A 303 -17.13 -10.29 11.98
C ILE A 303 -16.98 -11.11 13.25
N ASN A 304 -17.83 -10.83 14.23
CA ASN A 304 -17.84 -11.54 15.51
C ASN A 304 -16.45 -11.56 16.21
N GLY A 305 -15.74 -10.45 16.19
CA GLY A 305 -14.43 -10.32 16.81
C GLY A 305 -13.25 -10.89 16.01
N LYS A 306 -13.48 -11.31 14.76
CA LYS A 306 -12.43 -11.76 13.84
C LYS A 306 -12.34 -10.86 12.63
N PHE A 307 -11.15 -10.44 12.28
CA PHE A 307 -10.88 -9.69 11.06
C PHE A 307 -10.68 -10.63 9.89
N LEU A 308 -11.57 -10.52 8.91
CA LEU A 308 -11.55 -11.31 7.69
C LEU A 308 -11.21 -10.42 6.50
N PRO A 309 -10.34 -10.84 5.57
CA PRO A 309 -10.02 -10.06 4.39
C PRO A 309 -11.26 -9.86 3.53
N CYS A 310 -11.44 -8.64 3.04
CA CYS A 310 -12.56 -8.27 2.21
C CYS A 310 -12.14 -7.32 1.09
N ILE A 311 -12.94 -7.29 0.04
CA ILE A 311 -12.81 -6.35 -1.07
C ILE A 311 -13.91 -5.31 -0.90
N ILE A 312 -13.51 -4.05 -0.91
CA ILE A 312 -14.44 -2.93 -0.87
C ILE A 312 -14.76 -2.52 -2.30
N THR A 313 -16.03 -2.29 -2.58
CA THR A 313 -16.50 -1.74 -3.85
C THR A 313 -17.46 -0.61 -3.57
N SER A 314 -17.33 0.48 -4.30
CA SER A 314 -18.33 1.56 -4.34
C SER A 314 -19.07 1.49 -5.66
N GLU A 315 -20.36 1.78 -5.65
CA GLU A 315 -21.06 2.13 -6.89
C GLU A 315 -20.59 3.54 -7.30
N ASP A 316 -20.67 3.86 -8.59
CA ASP A 316 -20.30 5.18 -9.12
C ASP A 316 -21.30 6.24 -8.61
N ASP A 317 -21.22 6.57 -7.35
CA ASP A 317 -22.03 7.63 -6.76
C ASP A 317 -21.37 8.98 -7.09
N GLU A 318 -22.06 9.79 -7.87
CA GLU A 318 -21.70 11.19 -8.08
C GLU A 318 -21.98 11.96 -6.79
N ILE A 319 -20.91 12.40 -6.11
CA ILE A 319 -21.05 13.27 -4.96
C ILE A 319 -21.15 14.72 -5.46
N THR A 320 -22.37 15.24 -5.46
CA THR A 320 -22.61 16.62 -5.89
C THR A 320 -22.42 17.57 -4.71
N PHE A 321 -21.45 18.45 -4.80
CA PHE A 321 -21.28 19.57 -3.86
C PHE A 321 -22.14 20.74 -4.35
N ASP A 322 -23.23 21.05 -3.65
CA ASP A 322 -24.05 22.22 -3.96
C ASP A 322 -23.83 23.32 -2.92
N ASP A 323 -22.98 24.29 -3.25
CA ASP A 323 -22.72 25.48 -2.40
C ASP A 323 -23.99 26.27 -2.06
N ARG A 324 -25.08 26.06 -2.78
CA ARG A 324 -26.34 26.77 -2.55
C ARG A 324 -27.13 26.16 -1.38
N THR A 325 -27.05 24.85 -1.18
CA THR A 325 -27.78 24.15 -0.12
C THR A 325 -27.08 24.22 1.22
N LYS A 326 -25.79 24.62 1.26
CA LYS A 326 -24.91 24.57 2.45
C LYS A 326 -24.85 23.18 3.10
N GLU A 327 -25.07 22.14 2.33
CA GLU A 327 -24.82 20.79 2.78
C GLU A 327 -23.32 20.59 2.90
N THR A 328 -22.87 20.50 4.14
CA THR A 328 -21.43 20.38 4.48
C THR A 328 -21.06 18.95 4.85
N MET A 329 -22.02 18.04 4.81
CA MET A 329 -21.83 16.64 5.21
C MET A 329 -22.50 15.68 4.24
N HIS A 330 -21.76 14.62 3.88
CA HIS A 330 -22.18 13.60 2.91
C HIS A 330 -22.03 12.21 3.49
N SER A 331 -23.04 11.36 3.31
CA SER A 331 -22.96 9.94 3.62
C SER A 331 -22.72 9.18 2.33
N VAL A 332 -21.75 8.28 2.34
CA VAL A 332 -21.34 7.48 1.18
C VAL A 332 -21.70 6.03 1.39
N SER A 333 -22.26 5.41 0.36
CA SER A 333 -22.59 3.98 0.35
C SER A 333 -21.44 3.19 -0.26
N PHE A 334 -21.20 1.99 0.28
CA PHE A 334 -20.22 1.06 -0.27
C PHE A 334 -20.60 -0.38 0.05
N SER A 335 -20.02 -1.32 -0.68
CA SER A 335 -20.22 -2.74 -0.48
C SER A 335 -18.91 -3.42 -0.07
N ALA A 336 -19.01 -4.41 0.81
CA ALA A 336 -17.91 -5.27 1.18
C ALA A 336 -18.21 -6.73 0.83
N LYS A 337 -17.25 -7.38 0.16
CA LYS A 337 -17.29 -8.81 -0.18
C LYS A 337 -16.13 -9.52 0.50
N LEU A 338 -16.33 -10.71 1.05
CA LEU A 338 -15.22 -11.51 1.58
C LEU A 338 -14.29 -11.95 0.44
N ASP A 339 -13.00 -11.79 0.65
CA ASP A 339 -11.94 -12.15 -0.31
C ASP A 339 -11.63 -13.66 -0.30
N PHE A 340 -12.55 -14.49 0.17
CA PHE A 340 -12.41 -15.93 0.06
C PHE A 340 -13.71 -16.59 -0.36
N ARG A 341 -13.60 -17.62 -1.16
CA ARG A 341 -14.74 -18.46 -1.51
C ARG A 341 -14.99 -19.39 -0.33
N GLY A 342 -16.10 -19.15 0.38
CA GLY A 342 -16.63 -20.15 1.30
C GLY A 342 -16.96 -21.42 0.52
N SER A 343 -16.11 -22.44 0.58
CA SER A 343 -16.49 -23.77 0.12
C SER A 343 -17.41 -24.35 1.19
N THR A 344 -18.72 -24.17 1.03
CA THR A 344 -19.67 -25.04 1.70
C THR A 344 -19.57 -26.40 1.01
N VAL A 345 -18.72 -27.27 1.53
CA VAL A 345 -18.83 -28.70 1.26
C VAL A 345 -20.06 -29.15 2.02
N ILE A 346 -21.15 -29.34 1.31
CA ILE A 346 -22.31 -30.10 1.77
C ILE A 346 -22.07 -31.56 1.39
#